data_a0085be1cfac1b86e1769eacff6edf33
#
_entry.id   a0085be1cfac1b86e1769eacff6edf33
#
_cell.length_a   1.000
_cell.length_b   1.000
_cell.length_c   1.000
_cell.angle_alpha   90.00
_cell.angle_beta   90.00
_cell.angle_gamma   90.00
#
_symmetry.space_group_name_H-M   'P 1'
#
loop_
_entity.id
_entity.type
_entity.pdbx_description
1 polymer ?
#
loop_
_entity_poly.entity_id
_entity_poly.type
_entity_poly.pdbx_seq_one_letter_code
_entity_poly.pdbx_strand_id
1 'polypeptide(L)'
;MATTKRVELKESNVIFDEEAHTYQLNGRFLSGITSLLDRQFGYSYDSVPKDVLEEARIYGTMLHKELEAFDSLWENSGSQELADYIEICKNNGLKHSASEYLISDGENYASMIDKVYRVSDDTFSICDVKSYGVMSAEKQEKARWQLSIYAYLFELQNKKAKVGRLFIIHLRNKMKKDGTFDHINDIIFVDRIPSEICKDLLDTDLRGEQFKDPFEIPDDISSQEAEIRELMETKTSVEERLATIKANILSKMESLDIRTWATNTMRLTRKLPSTRASFNSSLFKADHPDMDFSPYEKISQVAGSLMITV
;
A
#
# COMPACT_ATOMS: atom_id res chain seq x y z
N MET A 1 -13.18 -34.78 -5.36
CA MET A 1 -12.65 -33.41 -5.48
C MET A 1 -11.52 -33.46 -6.49
N ALA A 2 -11.59 -32.69 -7.58
CA ALA A 2 -10.48 -32.63 -8.54
C ALA A 2 -9.30 -31.94 -7.84
N THR A 3 -8.20 -32.63 -7.67
CA THR A 3 -6.93 -32.05 -7.18
C THR A 3 -6.50 -31.01 -8.21
N THR A 4 -6.66 -29.73 -7.88
CA THR A 4 -6.13 -28.64 -8.69
C THR A 4 -4.61 -28.81 -8.71
N LYS A 5 -4.04 -29.07 -9.88
CA LYS A 5 -2.59 -29.23 -10.02
C LYS A 5 -1.95 -27.87 -9.75
N ARG A 6 -0.96 -27.85 -8.85
CA ARG A 6 -0.19 -26.65 -8.51
C ARG A 6 0.32 -25.97 -9.79
N VAL A 7 0.05 -24.68 -9.92
CA VAL A 7 0.49 -23.86 -11.05
C VAL A 7 1.95 -23.48 -10.87
N GLU A 8 2.81 -23.87 -11.82
CA GLU A 8 4.18 -23.38 -11.89
C GLU A 8 4.22 -22.11 -12.74
N LEU A 9 5.02 -21.13 -12.29
CA LEU A 9 5.18 -19.87 -13.00
C LEU A 9 5.96 -20.07 -14.29
N LYS A 10 5.48 -19.46 -15.36
CA LYS A 10 6.10 -19.53 -16.68
C LYS A 10 7.18 -18.46 -16.81
N GLU A 11 8.39 -18.86 -17.11
CA GLU A 11 9.46 -17.91 -17.44
C GLU A 11 9.12 -17.10 -18.69
N SER A 12 9.47 -15.84 -18.68
CA SER A 12 9.36 -14.94 -19.83
C SER A 12 10.56 -15.11 -20.76
N ASN A 13 10.33 -14.99 -22.06
CA ASN A 13 11.42 -14.92 -23.05
C ASN A 13 11.90 -13.47 -23.26
N VAL A 14 11.42 -12.52 -22.47
CA VAL A 14 11.88 -11.13 -22.49
C VAL A 14 13.29 -11.06 -21.91
N ILE A 15 14.16 -10.34 -22.60
CA ILE A 15 15.51 -9.99 -22.11
C ILE A 15 15.40 -8.60 -21.48
N PHE A 16 15.81 -8.47 -20.23
CA PHE A 16 15.91 -7.18 -19.55
C PHE A 16 17.37 -6.75 -19.49
N ASP A 17 17.65 -5.53 -19.95
CA ASP A 17 18.94 -4.87 -19.79
C ASP A 17 18.86 -3.93 -18.58
N GLU A 18 19.58 -4.28 -17.50
CA GLU A 18 19.55 -3.54 -16.23
C GLU A 18 20.18 -2.16 -16.38
N GLU A 19 21.26 -2.02 -17.19
CA GLU A 19 21.98 -0.76 -17.36
C GLU A 19 21.17 0.25 -18.19
N ALA A 20 20.62 -0.21 -19.32
CA ALA A 20 19.77 0.61 -20.18
C ALA A 20 18.30 0.70 -19.72
N HIS A 21 17.91 -0.14 -18.76
CA HIS A 21 16.53 -0.31 -18.28
C HIS A 21 15.54 -0.55 -19.42
N THR A 22 15.88 -1.46 -20.33
CA THR A 22 15.10 -1.77 -21.53
C THR A 22 14.71 -3.23 -21.60
N TYR A 23 13.53 -3.49 -22.20
CA TYR A 23 13.00 -4.81 -22.42
C TYR A 23 13.06 -5.17 -23.90
N GLN A 24 13.50 -6.39 -24.23
CA GLN A 24 13.54 -6.88 -25.59
C GLN A 24 12.91 -8.27 -25.69
N LEU A 25 12.16 -8.48 -26.76
CA LEU A 25 11.62 -9.79 -27.13
C LEU A 25 11.85 -10.05 -28.60
N ASN A 26 12.57 -11.13 -28.95
CA ASN A 26 12.92 -11.48 -30.33
C ASN A 26 13.56 -10.31 -31.12
N GLY A 27 14.41 -9.52 -30.47
CA GLY A 27 15.10 -8.37 -31.06
C GLY A 27 14.25 -7.09 -31.20
N ARG A 28 13.02 -7.07 -30.72
CA ARG A 28 12.16 -5.87 -30.66
C ARG A 28 12.17 -5.30 -29.26
N PHE A 29 12.27 -3.98 -29.14
CA PHE A 29 12.08 -3.28 -27.87
C PHE A 29 10.60 -3.27 -27.49
N LEU A 30 10.34 -3.54 -26.23
CA LEU A 30 9.00 -3.45 -25.61
C LEU A 30 8.94 -2.21 -24.72
N SER A 31 7.74 -1.63 -24.60
CA SER A 31 7.50 -0.50 -23.69
C SER A 31 7.40 -0.99 -22.24
N GLY A 32 8.11 -0.33 -21.33
CA GLY A 32 7.97 -0.56 -19.90
C GLY A 32 6.67 0.03 -19.36
N ILE A 33 6.06 -0.62 -18.39
CA ILE A 33 4.79 -0.17 -17.79
C ILE A 33 4.97 1.16 -17.05
N THR A 34 6.09 1.39 -16.37
CA THR A 34 6.37 2.69 -15.74
C THR A 34 6.38 3.82 -16.76
N SER A 35 7.04 3.61 -17.91
CA SER A 35 7.09 4.61 -18.99
C SER A 35 5.72 4.86 -19.62
N LEU A 36 4.88 3.83 -19.73
CA LEU A 36 3.48 3.97 -20.16
C LEU A 36 2.70 4.87 -19.18
N LEU A 37 2.79 4.58 -17.88
CA LEU A 37 2.09 5.37 -16.86
C LEU A 37 2.54 6.84 -16.87
N ASP A 38 3.85 7.09 -17.03
CA ASP A 38 4.39 8.44 -17.12
C ASP A 38 3.86 9.19 -18.35
N ARG A 39 3.73 8.51 -19.51
CA ARG A 39 3.13 9.12 -20.72
C ARG A 39 1.65 9.40 -20.58
N GLN A 40 0.90 8.50 -19.98
CA GLN A 40 -0.57 8.56 -19.95
C GLN A 40 -1.10 9.43 -18.81
N PHE A 41 -0.41 9.48 -17.66
CA PHE A 41 -0.87 10.21 -16.48
C PHE A 41 0.00 11.43 -16.15
N GLY A 42 1.08 11.69 -16.91
CA GLY A 42 1.92 12.85 -16.72
C GLY A 42 2.78 12.82 -15.45
N TYR A 43 3.02 11.64 -14.87
CA TYR A 43 3.90 11.54 -13.72
C TYR A 43 5.32 12.01 -14.09
N SER A 44 5.84 12.99 -13.35
CA SER A 44 7.16 13.57 -13.61
C SER A 44 7.89 13.85 -12.30
N TYR A 45 9.21 13.71 -12.36
CA TYR A 45 10.12 14.07 -11.27
C TYR A 45 10.96 15.32 -11.61
N ASP A 46 10.55 16.11 -12.60
CA ASP A 46 11.32 17.26 -13.12
C ASP A 46 11.58 18.34 -12.06
N SER A 47 10.70 18.43 -11.05
CA SER A 47 10.85 19.36 -9.92
C SER A 47 11.84 18.89 -8.84
N VAL A 48 12.29 17.62 -8.90
CA VAL A 48 13.18 17.04 -7.89
C VAL A 48 14.65 17.20 -8.34
N PRO A 49 15.56 17.72 -7.49
CA PRO A 49 16.97 17.82 -7.83
C PRO A 49 17.56 16.47 -8.25
N LYS A 50 18.42 16.49 -9.29
CA LYS A 50 18.98 15.27 -9.88
C LYS A 50 19.82 14.43 -8.92
N ASP A 51 20.55 15.08 -8.03
CA ASP A 51 21.33 14.43 -6.96
C ASP A 51 20.44 13.68 -5.98
N VAL A 52 19.27 14.26 -5.61
CA VAL A 52 18.27 13.60 -4.75
C VAL A 52 17.64 12.40 -5.44
N LEU A 53 17.35 12.52 -6.74
CA LEU A 53 16.81 11.39 -7.53
C LEU A 53 17.83 10.26 -7.64
N GLU A 54 19.10 10.59 -7.89
CA GLU A 54 20.16 9.59 -8.01
C GLU A 54 20.43 8.89 -6.68
N GLU A 55 20.48 9.61 -5.57
CA GLU A 55 20.57 8.99 -4.23
C GLU A 55 19.38 8.05 -3.95
N ALA A 56 18.18 8.47 -4.31
CA ALA A 56 16.97 7.64 -4.13
C ALA A 56 17.01 6.38 -5.02
N ARG A 57 17.49 6.51 -6.26
CA ARG A 57 17.67 5.40 -7.19
C ARG A 57 18.67 4.37 -6.65
N ILE A 58 19.85 4.85 -6.22
CA ILE A 58 20.90 3.98 -5.66
C ILE A 58 20.36 3.23 -4.43
N TYR A 59 19.73 3.95 -3.50
CA TYR A 59 19.17 3.35 -2.29
C TYR A 59 18.09 2.31 -2.61
N GLY A 60 17.17 2.61 -3.53
CA GLY A 60 16.15 1.67 -3.99
C GLY A 60 16.74 0.42 -4.63
N THR A 61 17.72 0.59 -5.55
CA THR A 61 18.41 -0.55 -6.20
C THR A 61 19.12 -1.45 -5.19
N MET A 62 19.81 -0.85 -4.20
CA MET A 62 20.47 -1.64 -3.14
C MET A 62 19.45 -2.44 -2.33
N LEU A 63 18.33 -1.82 -1.95
CA LEU A 63 17.26 -2.50 -1.22
C LEU A 63 16.70 -3.68 -2.01
N HIS A 64 16.35 -3.49 -3.27
CA HIS A 64 15.82 -4.57 -4.12
C HIS A 64 16.79 -5.75 -4.21
N LYS A 65 18.08 -5.49 -4.48
CA LYS A 65 19.13 -6.53 -4.56
C LYS A 65 19.31 -7.29 -3.23
N GLU A 66 19.25 -6.58 -2.11
CA GLU A 66 19.33 -7.18 -0.77
C GLU A 66 18.16 -8.12 -0.50
N LEU A 67 16.92 -7.66 -0.77
CA LEU A 67 15.72 -8.48 -0.59
C LEU A 67 15.67 -9.67 -1.56
N GLU A 68 16.17 -9.52 -2.78
CA GLU A 68 16.29 -10.60 -3.74
C GLU A 68 17.32 -11.65 -3.30
N ALA A 69 18.49 -11.21 -2.80
CA ALA A 69 19.52 -12.10 -2.28
C ALA A 69 19.00 -12.92 -1.08
N PHE A 70 18.24 -12.29 -0.19
CA PHE A 70 17.59 -13.00 0.90
C PHE A 70 16.58 -14.05 0.41
N ASP A 71 15.66 -13.66 -0.48
CA ASP A 71 14.61 -14.55 -0.97
C ASP A 71 15.14 -15.73 -1.79
N SER A 72 16.24 -15.53 -2.53
CA SER A 72 16.80 -16.53 -3.44
C SER A 72 17.91 -17.37 -2.81
N LEU A 73 18.75 -16.76 -1.95
CA LEU A 73 19.97 -17.35 -1.42
C LEU A 73 20.00 -17.43 0.11
N TRP A 74 18.98 -16.89 0.77
CA TRP A 74 18.92 -16.76 2.24
C TRP A 74 20.08 -15.92 2.82
N GLU A 75 20.63 -15.00 2.02
CA GLU A 75 21.67 -14.10 2.47
C GLU A 75 21.08 -13.05 3.42
N ASN A 76 21.67 -12.93 4.60
CA ASN A 76 21.23 -11.96 5.61
C ASN A 76 22.32 -10.92 5.82
N SER A 77 22.07 -9.70 5.33
CA SER A 77 22.95 -8.55 5.47
C SER A 77 23.00 -7.97 6.89
N GLY A 78 21.95 -8.21 7.68
CA GLY A 78 21.77 -7.62 9.00
C GLY A 78 21.25 -6.17 8.97
N SER A 79 20.78 -5.66 7.82
CA SER A 79 20.17 -4.34 7.72
C SER A 79 18.81 -4.29 8.45
N GLN A 80 18.40 -3.08 8.83
CA GLN A 80 17.09 -2.89 9.45
C GLN A 80 15.97 -3.14 8.45
N GLU A 81 16.15 -2.72 7.20
CA GLU A 81 15.18 -2.91 6.12
C GLU A 81 14.92 -4.39 5.85
N LEU A 82 15.95 -5.21 5.87
CA LEU A 82 15.78 -6.67 5.74
C LEU A 82 15.08 -7.27 6.96
N ALA A 83 15.39 -6.82 8.17
CA ALA A 83 14.71 -7.27 9.38
C ALA A 83 13.21 -6.94 9.33
N ASP A 84 12.87 -5.72 8.90
CA ASP A 84 11.49 -5.24 8.71
C ASP A 84 10.76 -6.04 7.63
N TYR A 85 11.44 -6.32 6.51
CA TYR A 85 10.89 -7.16 5.43
C TYR A 85 10.54 -8.57 5.93
N ILE A 86 11.45 -9.20 6.68
CA ILE A 86 11.23 -10.53 7.26
C ILE A 86 10.04 -10.50 8.22
N GLU A 87 9.94 -9.48 9.05
CA GLU A 87 8.82 -9.30 9.97
C GLU A 87 7.50 -9.13 9.24
N ILE A 88 7.44 -8.27 8.22
CA ILE A 88 6.25 -8.09 7.37
C ILE A 88 5.84 -9.41 6.72
N CYS A 89 6.78 -10.14 6.13
CA CYS A 89 6.51 -11.44 5.50
C CYS A 89 5.93 -12.45 6.49
N LYS A 90 6.51 -12.54 7.68
CA LYS A 90 6.07 -13.45 8.75
C LYS A 90 4.68 -13.07 9.26
N ASN A 91 4.44 -11.79 9.57
CA ASN A 91 3.18 -11.32 10.15
C ASN A 91 2.00 -11.44 9.16
N ASN A 92 2.27 -11.39 7.86
CA ASN A 92 1.27 -11.51 6.81
C ASN A 92 1.21 -12.90 6.16
N GLY A 93 2.02 -13.85 6.62
CA GLY A 93 2.07 -15.21 6.08
C GLY A 93 2.47 -15.27 4.61
N LEU A 94 3.33 -14.36 4.15
CA LEU A 94 3.77 -14.26 2.76
C LEU A 94 4.74 -15.41 2.44
N LYS A 95 4.43 -16.17 1.38
CA LYS A 95 5.24 -17.30 0.91
C LYS A 95 5.87 -16.90 -0.42
N HIS A 96 7.15 -16.57 -0.41
CA HIS A 96 7.90 -16.18 -1.60
C HIS A 96 7.77 -17.22 -2.71
N SER A 97 7.61 -16.76 -3.94
CA SER A 97 7.51 -17.59 -5.15
C SER A 97 8.45 -17.13 -6.27
N ALA A 98 8.63 -15.83 -6.43
CA ALA A 98 9.62 -15.24 -7.34
C ALA A 98 9.95 -13.80 -6.94
N SER A 99 11.19 -13.38 -7.21
CA SER A 99 11.64 -11.99 -7.20
C SER A 99 11.98 -11.56 -8.62
N GLU A 100 11.90 -10.25 -8.91
CA GLU A 100 12.26 -9.65 -10.20
C GLU A 100 11.65 -10.45 -11.38
N TYR A 101 10.35 -10.77 -11.23
CA TYR A 101 9.68 -11.69 -12.16
C TYR A 101 9.25 -10.96 -13.45
N LEU A 102 9.87 -11.29 -14.57
CA LEU A 102 9.59 -10.71 -15.88
C LEU A 102 8.22 -11.15 -16.42
N ILE A 103 7.42 -10.17 -16.81
CA ILE A 103 6.09 -10.33 -17.42
C ILE A 103 5.99 -9.57 -18.72
N SER A 104 5.16 -10.03 -19.64
CA SER A 104 4.84 -9.31 -20.88
C SER A 104 3.49 -9.75 -21.47
N ASP A 105 2.94 -8.92 -22.38
CA ASP A 105 1.83 -9.30 -23.25
C ASP A 105 2.30 -10.19 -24.43
N GLY A 106 3.60 -10.33 -24.60
CA GLY A 106 4.23 -11.08 -25.69
C GLY A 106 4.42 -10.27 -26.98
N GLU A 107 4.05 -9.00 -27.02
CA GLU A 107 4.07 -8.19 -28.23
C GLU A 107 4.62 -6.77 -28.03
N ASN A 108 4.10 -5.99 -27.10
CA ASN A 108 4.33 -4.54 -27.02
C ASN A 108 4.83 -4.07 -25.67
N TYR A 109 4.41 -4.74 -24.58
CA TYR A 109 4.68 -4.33 -23.22
C TYR A 109 5.40 -5.39 -22.42
N ALA A 110 6.32 -4.96 -21.59
CA ALA A 110 6.96 -5.79 -20.58
C ALA A 110 7.22 -5.01 -19.29
N SER A 111 7.36 -5.72 -18.21
CA SER A 111 7.83 -5.18 -16.95
C SER A 111 8.41 -6.27 -16.06
N MET A 112 8.87 -5.88 -14.89
CA MET A 112 9.39 -6.75 -13.88
C MET A 112 8.64 -6.53 -12.58
N ILE A 113 8.13 -7.61 -11.98
CA ILE A 113 7.43 -7.59 -10.70
C ILE A 113 8.45 -7.82 -9.60
N ASP A 114 8.55 -6.91 -8.64
CA ASP A 114 9.54 -7.01 -7.57
C ASP A 114 9.39 -8.31 -6.78
N LYS A 115 8.17 -8.62 -6.32
CA LYS A 115 7.89 -9.83 -5.53
C LYS A 115 6.57 -10.49 -5.89
N VAL A 116 6.62 -11.81 -6.05
CA VAL A 116 5.44 -12.67 -6.22
C VAL A 116 5.35 -13.64 -5.05
N TYR A 117 4.23 -13.67 -4.38
CA TYR A 117 3.96 -14.56 -3.25
C TYR A 117 2.86 -15.56 -3.58
N ARG A 118 3.06 -16.82 -3.20
CA ARG A 118 2.04 -17.86 -3.40
C ARG A 118 1.05 -17.88 -2.24
N VAL A 119 -0.23 -17.83 -2.56
CA VAL A 119 -1.35 -17.92 -1.61
C VAL A 119 -1.95 -19.33 -1.58
N SER A 120 -2.16 -19.92 -2.77
CA SER A 120 -2.67 -21.27 -2.95
C SER A 120 -2.02 -21.96 -4.16
N ASP A 121 -2.56 -23.09 -4.58
CA ASP A 121 -2.03 -23.84 -5.73
C ASP A 121 -2.09 -23.04 -7.04
N ASP A 122 -3.07 -22.15 -7.20
CA ASP A 122 -3.30 -21.34 -8.40
C ASP A 122 -3.38 -19.82 -8.13
N THR A 123 -3.29 -19.40 -6.89
CA THR A 123 -3.48 -17.99 -6.50
C THR A 123 -2.20 -17.40 -5.97
N PHE A 124 -1.90 -16.18 -6.42
CA PHE A 124 -0.70 -15.43 -6.06
C PHE A 124 -1.07 -14.03 -5.58
N SER A 125 -0.17 -13.41 -4.85
CA SER A 125 -0.19 -11.97 -4.55
C SER A 125 1.02 -11.31 -5.19
N ILE A 126 0.85 -10.09 -5.66
CA ILE A 126 1.91 -9.30 -6.30
C ILE A 126 2.23 -8.10 -5.44
N CYS A 127 3.50 -7.84 -5.28
CA CYS A 127 4.02 -6.76 -4.46
C CYS A 127 5.03 -5.91 -5.25
N ASP A 128 5.00 -4.63 -4.96
CA ASP A 128 5.96 -3.63 -5.38
C ASP A 128 6.66 -3.08 -4.14
N VAL A 129 7.99 -3.01 -4.14
CA VAL A 129 8.80 -2.54 -3.01
C VAL A 129 9.16 -1.08 -3.22
N LYS A 130 8.92 -0.24 -2.23
CA LYS A 130 9.19 1.20 -2.31
C LYS A 130 9.99 1.68 -1.10
N SER A 131 10.91 2.63 -1.36
CA SER A 131 11.80 3.23 -0.37
C SER A 131 11.64 4.75 -0.25
N TYR A 132 10.47 5.28 -0.61
CA TYR A 132 10.18 6.71 -0.54
C TYR A 132 10.22 7.24 0.90
N GLY A 133 10.54 8.52 1.09
CA GLY A 133 10.38 9.16 2.40
C GLY A 133 8.91 9.39 2.78
N VAL A 134 8.05 9.61 1.77
CA VAL A 134 6.59 9.77 1.95
C VAL A 134 5.87 9.04 0.83
N MET A 135 4.88 8.23 1.19
CA MET A 135 3.98 7.56 0.26
C MET A 135 2.71 8.43 0.12
N SER A 136 2.77 9.44 -0.78
CA SER A 136 1.62 10.28 -1.09
C SER A 136 0.49 9.51 -1.78
N ALA A 137 -0.73 10.07 -1.77
CA ALA A 137 -1.87 9.49 -2.48
C ALA A 137 -1.58 9.27 -3.98
N GLU A 138 -0.91 10.24 -4.62
CA GLU A 138 -0.47 10.15 -6.03
C GLU A 138 0.47 8.95 -6.27
N LYS A 139 1.46 8.74 -5.38
CA LYS A 139 2.38 7.59 -5.47
C LYS A 139 1.67 6.26 -5.25
N GLN A 140 0.70 6.23 -4.33
CA GLN A 140 -0.13 5.06 -4.11
C GLN A 140 -1.01 4.77 -5.34
N GLU A 141 -1.60 5.79 -5.97
CA GLU A 141 -2.40 5.62 -7.18
C GLU A 141 -1.54 5.16 -8.37
N LYS A 142 -0.34 5.73 -8.55
CA LYS A 142 0.62 5.24 -9.55
C LYS A 142 0.97 3.76 -9.32
N ALA A 143 1.23 3.36 -8.09
CA ALA A 143 1.52 1.97 -7.74
C ALA A 143 0.29 1.06 -7.92
N ARG A 144 -0.92 1.56 -7.65
CA ARG A 144 -2.18 0.85 -7.89
C ARG A 144 -2.35 0.52 -9.38
N TRP A 145 -2.14 1.49 -10.27
CA TRP A 145 -2.15 1.28 -11.72
C TRP A 145 -1.08 0.29 -12.14
N GLN A 146 0.16 0.49 -11.69
CA GLN A 146 1.31 -0.38 -11.98
C GLN A 146 1.02 -1.83 -11.59
N LEU A 147 0.63 -2.08 -10.35
CA LEU A 147 0.34 -3.41 -9.83
C LEU A 147 -0.87 -4.06 -10.51
N SER A 148 -1.88 -3.28 -10.89
CA SER A 148 -3.06 -3.80 -11.60
C SER A 148 -2.73 -4.25 -13.01
N ILE A 149 -1.90 -3.49 -13.74
CA ILE A 149 -1.39 -3.90 -15.06
C ILE A 149 -0.47 -5.12 -14.91
N TYR A 150 0.37 -5.16 -13.88
CA TYR A 150 1.19 -6.33 -13.59
C TYR A 150 0.34 -7.58 -13.37
N ALA A 151 -0.74 -7.47 -12.60
CA ALA A 151 -1.67 -8.58 -12.38
C ALA A 151 -2.31 -9.05 -13.71
N TYR A 152 -2.71 -8.12 -14.56
CA TYR A 152 -3.25 -8.42 -15.89
C TYR A 152 -2.23 -9.16 -16.76
N LEU A 153 -1.01 -8.64 -16.90
CA LEU A 153 0.05 -9.29 -17.70
C LEU A 153 0.51 -10.63 -17.11
N PHE A 154 0.58 -10.72 -15.76
CA PHE A 154 0.90 -11.96 -15.06
C PHE A 154 -0.10 -13.09 -15.38
N GLU A 155 -1.40 -12.77 -15.34
CA GLU A 155 -2.46 -13.74 -15.68
C GLU A 155 -2.49 -14.08 -17.16
N LEU A 156 -2.13 -13.14 -18.06
CA LEU A 156 -1.94 -13.44 -19.48
C LEU A 156 -0.80 -14.44 -19.72
N GLN A 157 0.33 -14.25 -19.06
CA GLN A 157 1.49 -15.13 -19.16
C GLN A 157 1.23 -16.49 -18.49
N ASN A 158 0.55 -16.49 -17.35
CA ASN A 158 0.28 -17.66 -16.52
C ASN A 158 -1.22 -18.00 -16.52
N LYS A 159 -1.77 -18.46 -17.65
CA LYS A 159 -3.22 -18.63 -17.92
C LYS A 159 -4.04 -19.38 -16.87
N LYS A 160 -3.41 -20.12 -15.96
CA LYS A 160 -4.08 -20.86 -14.87
C LYS A 160 -3.89 -20.22 -13.50
N ALA A 161 -3.05 -19.20 -13.43
CA ALA A 161 -2.83 -18.44 -12.21
C ALA A 161 -3.86 -17.33 -12.06
N LYS A 162 -4.13 -16.95 -10.81
CA LYS A 162 -4.98 -15.84 -10.42
C LYS A 162 -4.20 -14.92 -9.48
N VAL A 163 -4.38 -13.63 -9.62
CA VAL A 163 -3.84 -12.67 -8.67
C VAL A 163 -4.93 -12.26 -7.69
N GLY A 164 -4.70 -12.51 -6.39
CA GLY A 164 -5.63 -12.21 -5.32
C GLY A 164 -5.43 -10.82 -4.76
N ARG A 165 -4.29 -10.56 -4.10
CA ARG A 165 -4.00 -9.28 -3.45
C ARG A 165 -2.86 -8.55 -4.13
N LEU A 166 -2.97 -7.23 -4.18
CA LEU A 166 -1.94 -6.29 -4.61
C LEU A 166 -1.54 -5.44 -3.41
N PHE A 167 -0.24 -5.24 -3.21
CA PHE A 167 0.22 -4.42 -2.11
C PHE A 167 1.62 -3.87 -2.36
N ILE A 168 1.93 -2.82 -1.62
CA ILE A 168 3.23 -2.18 -1.57
C ILE A 168 3.88 -2.57 -0.25
N ILE A 169 5.14 -2.98 -0.28
CA ILE A 169 5.99 -3.02 0.90
C ILE A 169 6.81 -1.75 0.91
N HIS A 170 6.57 -0.89 1.90
CA HIS A 170 7.23 0.40 2.01
C HIS A 170 8.26 0.34 3.13
N LEU A 171 9.54 0.29 2.74
CA LEU A 171 10.67 0.12 3.63
C LEU A 171 11.64 1.29 3.52
N ARG A 172 12.07 1.81 4.66
CA ARG A 172 13.08 2.84 4.73
C ARG A 172 13.72 2.89 6.10
N ASN A 173 15.04 2.98 6.14
CA ASN A 173 15.79 3.23 7.37
C ASN A 173 16.97 4.14 7.07
N LYS A 174 16.70 5.42 6.75
CA LYS A 174 17.73 6.40 6.36
C LYS A 174 18.00 7.36 7.52
N MET A 175 19.27 7.52 7.87
CA MET A 175 19.69 8.50 8.87
C MET A 175 19.47 9.92 8.34
N LYS A 176 18.80 10.76 9.12
CA LYS A 176 18.57 12.18 8.85
C LYS A 176 19.80 13.00 9.28
N LYS A 177 19.86 14.24 8.81
CA LYS A 177 20.96 15.20 9.14
C LYS A 177 21.08 15.51 10.63
N ASP A 178 19.99 15.36 11.39
CA ASP A 178 19.94 15.54 12.83
C ASP A 178 20.35 14.30 13.65
N GLY A 179 20.73 13.21 12.98
CA GLY A 179 21.13 11.94 13.59
C GLY A 179 19.96 11.01 13.95
N THR A 180 18.71 11.41 13.73
CA THR A 180 17.54 10.51 13.85
C THR A 180 17.38 9.66 12.59
N PHE A 181 16.66 8.53 12.71
CA PHE A 181 16.35 7.68 11.57
C PHE A 181 14.96 8.00 11.01
N ASP A 182 14.87 7.99 9.69
CA ASP A 182 13.62 7.95 8.94
C ASP A 182 13.29 6.48 8.70
N HIS A 183 12.54 5.90 9.66
CA HIS A 183 12.24 4.48 9.68
C HIS A 183 10.79 4.25 9.26
N ILE A 184 10.60 3.42 8.25
CA ILE A 184 9.30 3.04 7.69
C ILE A 184 9.32 1.53 7.44
N ASN A 185 8.27 0.82 7.86
CA ASN A 185 8.09 -0.61 7.69
C ASN A 185 6.60 -0.97 7.49
N ASP A 186 5.98 -0.37 6.48
CA ASP A 186 4.56 -0.51 6.22
C ASP A 186 4.25 -1.51 5.11
N ILE A 187 3.06 -2.11 5.18
CA ILE A 187 2.42 -2.83 4.07
C ILE A 187 1.11 -2.12 3.71
N ILE A 188 0.99 -1.71 2.44
CA ILE A 188 -0.15 -0.94 1.95
C ILE A 188 -0.86 -1.77 0.89
N PHE A 189 -2.08 -2.23 1.19
CA PHE A 189 -2.90 -2.94 0.23
C PHE A 189 -3.58 -1.94 -0.71
N VAL A 190 -3.62 -2.30 -2.01
CA VAL A 190 -4.27 -1.49 -3.03
C VAL A 190 -5.35 -2.29 -3.75
N ASP A 191 -6.44 -1.62 -4.08
CA ASP A 191 -7.54 -2.22 -4.83
C ASP A 191 -7.15 -2.42 -6.28
N ARG A 192 -7.46 -3.61 -6.81
CA ARG A 192 -7.17 -3.93 -8.19
C ARG A 192 -8.11 -3.18 -9.15
N ILE A 193 -7.53 -2.54 -10.15
CA ILE A 193 -8.26 -2.01 -11.29
C ILE A 193 -8.71 -3.18 -12.18
N PRO A 194 -9.96 -3.18 -12.67
CA PRO A 194 -10.46 -4.23 -13.57
C PRO A 194 -9.56 -4.45 -14.78
N SER A 195 -9.37 -5.71 -15.15
CA SER A 195 -8.48 -6.10 -16.27
C SER A 195 -8.89 -5.46 -17.61
N GLU A 196 -10.18 -5.22 -17.81
CA GLU A 196 -10.73 -4.56 -19.00
C GLU A 196 -10.25 -3.12 -19.10
N ILE A 197 -10.17 -2.41 -17.97
CA ILE A 197 -9.68 -1.03 -17.91
C ILE A 197 -8.17 -1.00 -18.11
N CYS A 198 -7.42 -1.93 -17.51
CA CYS A 198 -5.98 -2.06 -17.75
C CYS A 198 -5.70 -2.33 -19.25
N LYS A 199 -6.48 -3.22 -19.87
CA LYS A 199 -6.37 -3.50 -21.31
C LYS A 199 -6.69 -2.28 -22.16
N ASP A 200 -7.75 -1.53 -21.84
CA ASP A 200 -8.12 -0.32 -22.59
C ASP A 200 -7.04 0.76 -22.51
N LEU A 201 -6.38 0.92 -21.34
CA LEU A 201 -5.22 1.79 -21.19
C LEU A 201 -4.06 1.38 -22.12
N LEU A 202 -3.71 0.08 -22.14
CA LEU A 202 -2.65 -0.45 -23.01
C LEU A 202 -2.99 -0.25 -24.50
N ASP A 203 -4.22 -0.58 -24.91
CA ASP A 203 -4.68 -0.43 -26.29
C ASP A 203 -4.73 1.06 -26.72
N THR A 204 -5.09 1.96 -25.80
CA THR A 204 -5.12 3.41 -26.05
C THR A 204 -3.72 3.98 -26.25
N ASP A 205 -2.76 3.57 -25.41
CA ASP A 205 -1.35 3.96 -25.55
C ASP A 205 -0.77 3.48 -26.90
N LEU A 206 -1.10 2.25 -27.33
CA LEU A 206 -0.67 1.71 -28.63
C LEU A 206 -1.19 2.51 -29.83
N ARG A 207 -2.38 3.11 -29.70
CA ARG A 207 -2.95 3.99 -30.73
C ARG A 207 -2.32 5.39 -30.72
N GLY A 208 -1.47 5.69 -29.70
CA GLY A 208 -0.91 7.03 -29.49
C GLY A 208 -1.95 8.04 -29.03
N GLU A 209 -3.02 7.58 -28.41
CA GLU A 209 -4.12 8.39 -27.88
C GLU A 209 -3.91 8.63 -26.38
N GLN A 210 -4.56 9.67 -25.83
CA GLN A 210 -4.60 9.93 -24.40
C GLN A 210 -5.70 9.10 -23.76
N PHE A 211 -5.35 8.30 -22.76
CA PHE A 211 -6.31 7.53 -21.99
C PHE A 211 -7.14 8.46 -21.09
N LYS A 212 -8.44 8.20 -21.05
CA LYS A 212 -9.35 8.89 -20.15
C LYS A 212 -9.56 8.03 -18.90
N ASP A 213 -9.01 8.48 -17.79
CA ASP A 213 -9.10 7.76 -16.54
C ASP A 213 -10.56 7.72 -16.02
N PRO A 214 -11.19 6.54 -15.90
CA PRO A 214 -12.56 6.45 -15.39
C PRO A 214 -12.66 6.72 -13.88
N PHE A 215 -11.53 6.80 -13.17
CA PHE A 215 -11.45 7.09 -11.74
C PHE A 215 -11.05 8.55 -11.46
N GLU A 216 -10.87 9.35 -12.51
CA GLU A 216 -10.60 10.77 -12.36
C GLU A 216 -11.72 11.44 -11.56
N ILE A 217 -11.32 12.19 -10.54
CA ILE A 217 -12.30 12.89 -9.70
C ILE A 217 -12.95 14.00 -10.54
N PRO A 218 -14.30 14.04 -10.64
CA PRO A 218 -14.99 15.11 -11.37
C PRO A 218 -14.60 16.51 -10.87
N ASP A 219 -14.53 17.49 -11.78
CA ASP A 219 -14.09 18.86 -11.47
C ASP A 219 -14.90 19.54 -10.36
N ASP A 220 -16.19 19.22 -10.25
CA ASP A 220 -17.07 19.73 -9.19
C ASP A 220 -16.71 19.19 -7.80
N ILE A 221 -16.13 17.98 -7.73
CA ILE A 221 -15.61 17.40 -6.48
C ILE A 221 -14.20 17.91 -6.23
N SER A 222 -13.32 17.93 -7.23
CA SER A 222 -11.93 18.38 -7.06
C SER A 222 -11.85 19.86 -6.63
N SER A 223 -12.80 20.69 -7.09
CA SER A 223 -12.89 22.08 -6.65
C SER A 223 -13.17 22.27 -5.14
N GLN A 224 -13.72 21.25 -4.49
CA GLN A 224 -14.00 21.24 -3.04
C GLN A 224 -12.81 20.76 -2.20
N GLU A 225 -11.74 20.24 -2.82
CA GLU A 225 -10.61 19.66 -2.08
C GLU A 225 -9.95 20.69 -1.14
N ALA A 226 -9.74 21.92 -1.61
CA ALA A 226 -9.13 22.98 -0.79
C ALA A 226 -10.00 23.32 0.42
N GLU A 227 -11.32 23.42 0.23
CA GLU A 227 -12.27 23.68 1.31
C GLU A 227 -12.32 22.52 2.31
N ILE A 228 -12.34 21.29 1.83
CA ILE A 228 -12.31 20.07 2.68
C ILE A 228 -11.04 20.08 3.53
N ARG A 229 -9.88 20.35 2.94
CA ARG A 229 -8.60 20.41 3.63
C ARG A 229 -8.61 21.48 4.74
N GLU A 230 -9.04 22.68 4.43
CA GLU A 230 -9.15 23.79 5.40
C GLU A 230 -10.08 23.41 6.57
N LEU A 231 -11.23 22.82 6.28
CA LEU A 231 -12.18 22.38 7.29
C LEU A 231 -11.61 21.26 8.18
N MET A 232 -10.86 20.31 7.61
CA MET A 232 -10.23 19.24 8.37
C MET A 232 -9.10 19.76 9.27
N GLU A 233 -8.26 20.69 8.79
CA GLU A 233 -7.24 21.36 9.59
C GLU A 233 -7.86 22.19 10.72
N THR A 234 -8.92 22.94 10.41
CA THR A 234 -9.68 23.71 11.42
C THR A 234 -10.27 22.79 12.49
N LYS A 235 -10.89 21.68 12.08
CA LYS A 235 -11.43 20.67 13.00
C LYS A 235 -10.34 20.14 13.94
N THR A 236 -9.20 19.73 13.39
CA THR A 236 -8.07 19.21 14.18
C THR A 236 -7.58 20.25 15.19
N SER A 237 -7.37 21.49 14.76
CA SER A 237 -6.94 22.59 15.62
C SER A 237 -7.95 22.86 16.77
N VAL A 238 -9.26 22.85 16.46
CA VAL A 238 -10.32 23.01 17.46
C VAL A 238 -10.34 21.84 18.45
N GLU A 239 -10.18 20.60 17.98
CA GLU A 239 -10.14 19.41 18.83
C GLU A 239 -8.93 19.43 19.77
N GLU A 240 -7.73 19.80 19.29
CA GLU A 240 -6.51 19.96 20.10
C GLU A 240 -6.68 21.07 21.16
N ARG A 241 -7.25 22.20 20.75
CA ARG A 241 -7.51 23.33 21.67
C ARG A 241 -8.48 22.89 22.76
N LEU A 242 -9.54 22.19 22.38
CA LEU A 242 -10.54 21.68 23.33
C LEU A 242 -9.93 20.65 24.29
N ALA A 243 -9.08 19.76 23.80
CA ALA A 243 -8.36 18.78 24.62
C ALA A 243 -7.46 19.46 25.64
N THR A 244 -6.71 20.49 25.23
CA THR A 244 -5.86 21.30 26.12
C THR A 244 -6.68 21.98 27.21
N ILE A 245 -7.80 22.63 26.87
CA ILE A 245 -8.70 23.29 27.85
C ILE A 245 -9.27 22.24 28.82
N LYS A 246 -9.73 21.07 28.33
CA LYS A 246 -10.24 20.00 29.18
C LYS A 246 -9.20 19.47 30.15
N ALA A 247 -7.94 19.28 29.70
CA ALA A 247 -6.83 18.85 30.55
C ALA A 247 -6.52 19.85 31.66
N ASN A 248 -6.48 21.15 31.33
CA ASN A 248 -6.25 22.22 32.31
C ASN A 248 -7.36 22.29 33.34
N ILE A 249 -8.62 22.18 32.92
CA ILE A 249 -9.78 22.18 33.84
C ILE A 249 -9.72 20.93 34.73
N LEU A 250 -9.45 19.77 34.18
CA LEU A 250 -9.34 18.52 34.93
C LEU A 250 -8.27 18.63 36.02
N SER A 251 -7.07 19.06 35.66
CA SER A 251 -5.95 19.26 36.59
C SER A 251 -6.33 20.21 37.71
N LYS A 252 -7.04 21.31 37.40
CA LYS A 252 -7.51 22.26 38.39
C LYS A 252 -8.57 21.67 39.32
N MET A 253 -9.51 20.90 38.79
CA MET A 253 -10.54 20.20 39.58
C MET A 253 -9.91 19.15 40.50
N GLU A 254 -8.85 18.47 40.05
CA GLU A 254 -8.09 17.49 40.84
C GLU A 254 -7.34 18.16 41.96
N SER A 255 -6.62 19.25 41.68
CA SER A 255 -5.86 20.00 42.72
C SER A 255 -6.72 20.58 43.84
N LEU A 256 -7.98 20.84 43.58
CA LEU A 256 -8.95 21.39 44.52
C LEU A 256 -9.92 20.31 45.07
N ASP A 257 -9.77 19.07 44.65
CA ASP A 257 -10.69 17.95 44.93
C ASP A 257 -12.16 18.28 44.65
N ILE A 258 -12.42 19.05 43.60
CA ILE A 258 -13.75 19.42 43.20
C ILE A 258 -14.27 18.41 42.14
N ARG A 259 -15.48 17.90 42.34
CA ARG A 259 -16.11 16.93 41.43
C ARG A 259 -16.96 17.60 40.38
N THR A 260 -17.59 18.71 40.68
CA THR A 260 -18.52 19.41 39.77
C THR A 260 -18.39 20.91 39.89
N TRP A 261 -18.28 21.59 38.76
CA TRP A 261 -18.46 23.01 38.62
C TRP A 261 -19.67 23.31 37.73
N ALA A 262 -20.40 24.34 38.04
CA ALA A 262 -21.51 24.82 37.22
C ALA A 262 -21.35 26.33 36.99
N THR A 263 -21.60 26.73 35.74
CA THR A 263 -21.78 28.13 35.34
C THR A 263 -23.22 28.33 34.85
N ASN A 264 -23.56 29.50 34.41
CA ASN A 264 -24.90 29.77 33.86
C ASN A 264 -25.16 28.99 32.53
N THR A 265 -24.11 28.56 31.84
CA THR A 265 -24.18 27.99 30.48
C THR A 265 -23.64 26.57 30.38
N MET A 266 -22.86 26.10 31.36
CA MET A 266 -22.26 24.76 31.28
C MET A 266 -22.07 24.12 32.66
N ARG A 267 -22.01 22.78 32.65
CA ARG A 267 -21.67 21.97 33.82
C ARG A 267 -20.46 21.11 33.52
N LEU A 268 -19.43 21.22 34.35
CA LEU A 268 -18.18 20.47 34.28
C LEU A 268 -18.20 19.38 35.36
N THR A 269 -17.99 18.12 34.98
CA THR A 269 -17.99 17.00 35.91
C THR A 269 -16.74 16.15 35.71
N ARG A 270 -15.93 16.03 36.75
CA ARG A 270 -14.77 15.14 36.81
C ARG A 270 -15.28 13.71 37.05
N LYS A 271 -15.01 12.80 36.06
CA LYS A 271 -15.21 11.37 36.24
C LYS A 271 -13.99 10.81 36.96
N LEU A 272 -14.21 10.03 38.01
CA LEU A 272 -13.13 9.35 38.71
C LEU A 272 -12.71 8.09 37.90
N PRO A 273 -11.44 7.70 38.03
CA PRO A 273 -10.98 6.43 37.45
C PRO A 273 -11.86 5.27 37.92
N SER A 274 -12.22 4.41 37.02
CA SER A 274 -13.00 3.20 37.31
C SER A 274 -12.48 2.05 36.48
N THR A 275 -12.49 0.86 37.05
CA THR A 275 -12.21 -0.37 36.34
C THR A 275 -13.50 -0.93 35.76
N ARG A 276 -13.47 -1.28 34.49
CA ARG A 276 -14.58 -1.96 33.82
C ARG A 276 -14.06 -3.30 33.28
N ALA A 277 -14.65 -4.38 33.75
CA ALA A 277 -14.45 -5.67 33.12
C ALA A 277 -15.28 -5.74 31.84
N SER A 278 -14.68 -6.15 30.75
CA SER A 278 -15.36 -6.43 29.49
C SER A 278 -15.02 -7.85 29.04
N PHE A 279 -16.00 -8.51 28.43
CA PHE A 279 -15.77 -9.82 27.85
C PHE A 279 -14.86 -9.70 26.61
N ASN A 280 -13.76 -10.46 26.61
CA ASN A 280 -12.87 -10.53 25.46
C ASN A 280 -13.36 -11.61 24.49
N SER A 281 -14.26 -11.22 23.60
CA SER A 281 -14.85 -12.13 22.63
C SER A 281 -13.82 -12.71 21.64
N SER A 282 -12.77 -11.99 21.31
CA SER A 282 -11.73 -12.45 20.39
C SER A 282 -10.92 -13.58 21.03
N LEU A 283 -10.50 -13.41 22.29
CA LEU A 283 -9.79 -14.45 23.04
C LEU A 283 -10.69 -15.66 23.27
N PHE A 284 -11.94 -15.43 23.64
CA PHE A 284 -12.90 -16.52 23.85
C PHE A 284 -13.15 -17.34 22.58
N LYS A 285 -13.26 -16.69 21.40
CA LYS A 285 -13.40 -17.38 20.11
C LYS A 285 -12.12 -18.17 19.77
N ALA A 286 -10.94 -17.64 20.09
CA ALA A 286 -9.69 -18.33 19.86
C ALA A 286 -9.52 -19.57 20.75
N ASP A 287 -9.98 -19.50 22.00
CA ASP A 287 -9.93 -20.62 22.95
C ASP A 287 -10.97 -21.72 22.67
N HIS A 288 -12.02 -21.40 21.92
CA HIS A 288 -13.12 -22.30 21.58
C HIS A 288 -13.37 -22.38 20.06
N PRO A 289 -12.40 -22.84 19.24
CA PRO A 289 -12.48 -22.81 17.78
C PRO A 289 -13.61 -23.68 17.19
N ASP A 290 -14.04 -24.72 17.93
CA ASP A 290 -15.09 -25.64 17.48
C ASP A 290 -16.51 -25.20 17.88
N MET A 291 -16.64 -24.06 18.58
CA MET A 291 -17.95 -23.56 19.01
C MET A 291 -18.63 -22.76 17.87
N ASP A 292 -19.90 -23.07 17.60
CA ASP A 292 -20.72 -22.25 16.72
C ASP A 292 -21.17 -20.96 17.45
N PHE A 293 -20.67 -19.82 17.02
CA PHE A 293 -21.01 -18.50 17.59
C PHE A 293 -22.19 -17.83 16.90
N SER A 294 -22.69 -18.36 15.78
CA SER A 294 -23.76 -17.74 15.00
C SER A 294 -25.02 -17.42 15.80
N PRO A 295 -25.44 -18.22 16.80
CA PRO A 295 -26.59 -17.88 17.64
C PRO A 295 -26.37 -16.66 18.55
N TYR A 296 -25.14 -16.26 18.77
CA TYR A 296 -24.76 -15.15 19.65
C TYR A 296 -24.30 -13.89 18.87
N GLU A 297 -24.34 -13.95 17.54
CA GLU A 297 -23.96 -12.82 16.69
C GLU A 297 -25.18 -11.96 16.39
N LYS A 298 -25.05 -10.66 16.62
CA LYS A 298 -26.06 -9.68 16.23
C LYS A 298 -25.69 -9.12 14.85
N ILE A 299 -26.45 -9.52 13.85
CA ILE A 299 -26.33 -8.96 12.51
C ILE A 299 -27.06 -7.61 12.49
N SER A 300 -26.35 -6.54 12.14
CA SER A 300 -26.92 -5.22 11.90
C SER A 300 -26.50 -4.72 10.51
N GLN A 301 -27.44 -4.13 9.79
CA GLN A 301 -27.11 -3.41 8.57
C GLN A 301 -26.45 -2.09 8.94
N VAL A 302 -25.25 -1.86 8.41
CA VAL A 302 -24.53 -0.59 8.56
C VAL A 302 -24.65 0.13 7.22
N ALA A 303 -25.17 1.36 7.25
CA ALA A 303 -25.20 2.21 6.05
C ALA A 303 -23.77 2.53 5.59
N GLY A 304 -23.60 2.63 4.27
CA GLY A 304 -22.33 3.12 3.71
C GLY A 304 -22.04 4.54 4.20
N SER A 305 -20.75 4.85 4.37
CA SER A 305 -20.27 6.18 4.77
C SER A 305 -19.08 6.60 3.93
N LEU A 306 -18.91 7.90 3.73
CA LEU A 306 -17.72 8.48 3.13
C LEU A 306 -16.66 8.71 4.22
N MET A 307 -15.47 8.21 4.02
CA MET A 307 -14.30 8.54 4.83
C MET A 307 -13.39 9.46 4.02
N ILE A 308 -13.00 10.59 4.61
CA ILE A 308 -12.04 11.53 4.04
C ILE A 308 -10.81 11.50 4.92
N THR A 309 -9.65 11.26 4.29
CA THR A 309 -8.33 11.32 4.93
C THR A 309 -7.51 12.40 4.23
N VAL A 310 -6.94 13.32 4.98
CA VAL A 310 -6.11 14.44 4.48
C VAL A 310 -4.68 14.25 4.94
#